data_5fe53a07048a97e42cbedeaf24eedea9
#
_entry.id   5fe53a07048a97e42cbedeaf24eedea9
#
_cell.length_a   1.000
_cell.length_b   1.000
_cell.length_c   1.000
_cell.angle_alpha   90.00
_cell.angle_beta   90.00
_cell.angle_gamma   90.00
#
_symmetry.space_group_name_H-M   'P 1'
#
loop_
_entity.id
_entity.type
_entity.pdbx_description
1 polymer ?
#
loop_
_entity_poly.entity_id
_entity_poly.type
_entity_poly.pdbx_seq_one_letter_code
_entity_poly.pdbx_strand_id
1 'polypeptide(L)'
;MAKSIMIQGAGSNVGKSMMVAGLVRVAFRRGLHALPFKPQNMSNNASVTIDGGEIGRAQAFQAFACGAEPHTDMNPVLLKPESETGCQIVVQGKRLTTIKANQYSNYKKRLMGPVLEIPVTDLFAAAI
;
A
#
# COMPACT_ATOMS: atom_id res chain seq x y z
N MET A 1 -12.78 -16.58 -8.39
CA MET A 1 -12.87 -15.58 -7.30
C MET A 1 -11.51 -15.52 -6.61
N ALA A 2 -10.89 -14.36 -6.58
CA ALA A 2 -9.62 -14.18 -5.88
C ALA A 2 -9.80 -14.42 -4.38
N LYS A 3 -8.82 -15.06 -3.76
CA LYS A 3 -8.79 -15.28 -2.31
C LYS A 3 -7.89 -14.22 -1.69
N SER A 4 -8.30 -13.63 -0.58
CA SER A 4 -7.50 -12.64 0.13
C SER A 4 -7.23 -13.07 1.57
N ILE A 5 -6.06 -12.67 2.08
CA ILE A 5 -5.68 -12.83 3.48
C ILE A 5 -5.35 -11.44 4.02
N MET A 6 -5.95 -11.07 5.15
CA MET A 6 -5.66 -9.82 5.83
C MET A 6 -4.79 -10.08 7.05
N ILE A 7 -3.65 -9.38 7.13
CA ILE A 7 -2.76 -9.40 8.29
C ILE A 7 -2.99 -8.14 9.12
N GLN A 8 -3.46 -8.31 10.32
CA GLN A 8 -3.68 -7.22 11.30
C GLN A 8 -2.65 -7.31 12.43
N GLY A 9 -2.42 -6.19 13.08
CA GLY A 9 -1.54 -6.14 14.24
C GLY A 9 -1.97 -5.05 15.21
N ALA A 10 -1.67 -5.27 16.49
CA ALA A 10 -2.07 -4.41 17.60
C ALA A 10 -1.35 -3.05 17.64
N GLY A 11 -0.38 -2.78 16.74
CA GLY A 11 0.37 -1.54 16.75
C GLY A 11 1.31 -1.37 15.57
N SER A 12 2.04 -0.27 15.57
CA SER A 12 3.12 0.00 14.63
C SER A 12 4.36 -0.83 14.97
N ASN A 13 5.16 -1.15 13.95
CA ASN A 13 6.46 -1.86 14.11
C ASN A 13 6.37 -3.25 14.75
N VAL A 14 5.21 -3.90 14.70
CA VAL A 14 4.99 -5.26 15.23
C VAL A 14 5.28 -6.38 14.22
N GLY A 15 5.90 -6.04 13.09
CA GLY A 15 6.35 -7.03 12.10
C GLY A 15 5.36 -7.34 10.97
N LYS A 16 4.23 -6.65 10.86
CA LYS A 16 3.22 -6.89 9.81
C LYS A 16 3.83 -6.93 8.40
N SER A 17 4.63 -5.92 8.04
CA SER A 17 5.23 -5.82 6.69
C SER A 17 6.14 -6.99 6.36
N MET A 18 6.91 -7.49 7.32
CA MET A 18 7.75 -8.66 7.16
C MET A 18 6.93 -9.94 7.05
N MET A 19 5.88 -10.09 7.84
CA MET A 19 4.97 -11.24 7.76
C MET A 19 4.32 -11.32 6.38
N VAL A 20 3.82 -10.21 5.86
CA VAL A 20 3.26 -10.16 4.50
C VAL A 20 4.30 -10.52 3.46
N ALA A 21 5.52 -9.95 3.53
CA ALA A 21 6.60 -10.31 2.61
C ALA A 21 6.91 -11.81 2.63
N GLY A 22 6.97 -12.42 3.80
CA GLY A 22 7.17 -13.85 3.96
C GLY A 22 6.05 -14.69 3.36
N LEU A 23 4.79 -14.30 3.59
CA LEU A 23 3.62 -15.02 3.06
C LEU A 23 3.53 -14.93 1.53
N VAL A 24 3.71 -13.75 0.94
CA VAL A 24 3.70 -13.61 -0.52
C VAL A 24 4.90 -14.35 -1.15
N ARG A 25 6.05 -14.39 -0.47
CA ARG A 25 7.20 -15.18 -0.91
C ARG A 25 6.92 -16.69 -0.90
N VAL A 26 6.28 -17.19 0.15
CA VAL A 26 5.87 -18.61 0.23
C VAL A 26 4.86 -18.93 -0.86
N ALA A 27 3.86 -18.06 -1.08
CA ALA A 27 2.89 -18.24 -2.16
C ALA A 27 3.60 -18.31 -3.53
N PHE A 28 4.48 -17.37 -3.82
CA PHE A 28 5.27 -17.33 -5.04
C PHE A 28 6.08 -18.62 -5.26
N ARG A 29 6.78 -19.11 -4.22
CA ARG A 29 7.56 -20.35 -4.29
C ARG A 29 6.69 -21.58 -4.51
N ARG A 30 5.41 -21.52 -4.20
CA ARG A 30 4.41 -22.57 -4.46
C ARG A 30 3.70 -22.42 -5.81
N GLY A 31 4.16 -21.51 -6.67
CA GLY A 31 3.55 -21.24 -7.98
C GLY A 31 2.21 -20.50 -7.92
N LEU A 32 1.89 -19.87 -6.78
CA LEU A 32 0.68 -19.07 -6.63
C LEU A 32 0.96 -17.61 -6.99
N HIS A 33 0.06 -17.00 -7.74
CA HIS A 33 0.07 -15.55 -7.97
C HIS A 33 -0.47 -14.85 -6.73
N ALA A 34 0.40 -14.12 -6.05
CA ALA A 34 0.04 -13.37 -4.85
C ALA A 34 0.66 -11.99 -4.92
N LEU A 35 -0.13 -10.95 -4.68
CA LEU A 35 0.32 -9.56 -4.71
C LEU A 35 0.07 -8.90 -3.35
N PRO A 36 0.98 -8.05 -2.89
CA PRO A 36 0.75 -7.27 -1.67
C PRO A 36 -0.25 -6.15 -1.96
N PHE A 37 -1.08 -5.85 -0.98
CA PHE A 37 -2.00 -4.73 -1.04
C PHE A 37 -2.11 -4.02 0.30
N LYS A 38 -1.97 -2.72 0.31
CA LYS A 38 -2.26 -1.87 1.45
C LYS A 38 -3.03 -0.63 1.00
N PRO A 39 -4.34 -0.53 1.32
CA PRO A 39 -5.19 0.56 0.83
C PRO A 39 -4.61 1.93 1.12
N GLN A 40 -4.07 2.10 2.33
CA GLN A 40 -3.45 3.33 2.77
C GLN A 40 -2.18 3.05 3.55
N ASN A 41 -1.11 3.75 3.23
CA ASN A 41 0.13 3.76 4.00
C ASN A 41 0.51 5.18 4.42
N MET A 42 1.17 5.32 5.54
CA MET A 42 1.76 6.59 5.99
C MET A 42 3.27 6.37 6.10
N SER A 43 4.03 6.99 5.21
CA SER A 43 5.48 6.82 5.17
C SER A 43 6.14 7.91 4.34
N ASN A 44 7.28 8.40 4.78
CA ASN A 44 8.17 9.23 3.97
C ASN A 44 9.06 8.40 3.03
N ASN A 45 9.15 7.10 3.28
CA ASN A 45 9.92 6.19 2.44
C ASN A 45 9.04 5.66 1.31
N ALA A 46 9.26 6.16 0.11
CA ALA A 46 8.59 5.74 -1.11
C ALA A 46 9.55 5.01 -2.06
N SER A 47 8.98 4.24 -2.96
CA SER A 47 9.65 3.59 -4.09
C SER A 47 8.89 3.90 -5.37
N VAL A 48 9.63 4.07 -6.46
CA VAL A 48 9.07 4.27 -7.79
C VAL A 48 8.40 2.98 -8.27
N THR A 49 7.30 3.11 -8.97
CA THR A 49 6.54 2.02 -9.56
C THR A 49 6.77 1.93 -11.06
N ILE A 50 6.51 0.76 -11.65
CA ILE A 50 6.68 0.53 -13.10
C ILE A 50 5.75 1.43 -13.94
N ASP A 51 4.60 1.80 -13.42
CA ASP A 51 3.62 2.70 -14.05
C ASP A 51 3.92 4.21 -13.83
N GLY A 52 5.12 4.53 -13.32
CA GLY A 52 5.61 5.91 -13.20
C GLY A 52 5.07 6.69 -12.02
N GLY A 53 4.57 6.01 -11.01
CA GLY A 53 4.13 6.59 -9.75
C GLY A 53 5.05 6.23 -8.58
N GLU A 54 4.50 6.34 -7.36
CA GLU A 54 5.19 5.95 -6.14
C GLU A 54 4.25 5.23 -5.16
N ILE A 55 4.82 4.29 -4.42
CA ILE A 55 4.15 3.56 -3.33
C ILE A 55 5.03 3.54 -2.09
N GLY A 56 4.48 3.16 -0.96
CA GLY A 56 5.26 2.93 0.24
C GLY A 56 6.34 1.85 0.03
N ARG A 57 7.54 2.08 0.54
CA ARG A 57 8.68 1.18 0.37
C ARG A 57 8.41 -0.24 0.86
N ALA A 58 7.57 -0.39 1.90
CA ALA A 58 7.19 -1.70 2.41
C ALA A 58 6.44 -2.52 1.35
N GLN A 59 5.54 -1.91 0.57
CA GLN A 59 4.80 -2.59 -0.48
C GLN A 59 5.70 -2.94 -1.67
N ALA A 60 6.66 -2.08 -2.02
CA ALA A 60 7.66 -2.39 -3.04
C ALA A 60 8.53 -3.60 -2.61
N PHE A 61 8.98 -3.63 -1.36
CA PHE A 61 9.71 -4.77 -0.81
C PHE A 61 8.90 -6.07 -0.87
N GLN A 62 7.61 -6.00 -0.54
CA GLN A 62 6.70 -7.15 -0.62
C GLN A 62 6.46 -7.60 -2.07
N ALA A 63 6.38 -6.67 -3.02
CA ALA A 63 6.29 -6.97 -4.45
C ALA A 63 7.51 -7.76 -4.91
N PHE A 64 8.72 -7.30 -4.60
CA PHE A 64 9.95 -8.05 -4.90
C PHE A 64 9.97 -9.43 -4.26
N ALA A 65 9.45 -9.58 -3.06
CA ALA A 65 9.37 -10.88 -2.39
C ALA A 65 8.54 -11.90 -3.17
N CYS A 66 7.51 -11.48 -3.88
CA CYS A 66 6.68 -12.36 -4.74
C CYS A 66 7.04 -12.30 -6.23
N GLY A 67 8.17 -11.68 -6.60
CA GLY A 67 8.61 -11.61 -7.99
C GLY A 67 7.78 -10.67 -8.87
N ALA A 68 7.02 -9.75 -8.26
CA ALA A 68 6.22 -8.76 -8.97
C ALA A 68 6.94 -7.41 -9.06
N GLU A 69 6.67 -6.68 -10.14
CA GLU A 69 7.08 -5.29 -10.24
C GLU A 69 6.17 -4.41 -9.36
N PRO A 70 6.72 -3.44 -8.62
CA PRO A 70 5.92 -2.49 -7.86
C PRO A 70 4.95 -1.73 -8.75
N HIS A 71 3.67 -1.72 -8.38
CA HIS A 71 2.59 -1.04 -9.09
C HIS A 71 1.77 -0.17 -8.14
N THR A 72 1.21 0.94 -8.62
CA THR A 72 0.47 1.90 -7.79
C THR A 72 -0.76 1.31 -7.12
N ASP A 73 -1.38 0.30 -7.71
CA ASP A 73 -2.52 -0.42 -7.15
C ASP A 73 -2.19 -1.17 -5.85
N MET A 74 -0.92 -1.49 -5.62
CA MET A 74 -0.49 -2.15 -4.38
C MET A 74 -0.58 -1.25 -3.16
N ASN A 75 -0.56 0.09 -3.37
CA ASN A 75 -0.73 1.10 -2.33
C ASN A 75 -1.37 2.37 -2.91
N PRO A 76 -2.69 2.35 -3.15
CA PRO A 76 -3.37 3.44 -3.86
C PRO A 76 -3.36 4.77 -3.14
N VAL A 77 -3.26 4.77 -1.81
CA VAL A 77 -3.16 5.99 -1.01
C VAL A 77 -1.91 5.97 -0.15
N LEU A 78 -0.99 6.89 -0.45
CA LEU A 78 0.22 7.10 0.34
C LEU A 78 0.17 8.50 0.97
N LEU A 79 0.32 8.56 2.27
CA LEU A 79 0.41 9.80 3.05
C LEU A 79 1.88 10.02 3.41
N LYS A 80 2.43 11.16 2.98
CA LYS A 80 3.82 11.54 3.27
C LYS A 80 3.82 12.75 4.21
N PRO A 81 4.11 12.57 5.51
CA PRO A 81 4.29 13.70 6.41
C PRO A 81 5.42 14.62 5.93
N GLU A 82 5.14 15.90 5.74
CA GLU A 82 6.13 16.91 5.31
C GLU A 82 6.60 17.79 6.47
N SER A 83 5.77 17.93 7.52
CA SER A 83 6.05 18.73 8.71
C SER A 83 5.24 18.20 9.88
N GLU A 84 5.40 18.80 11.05
CA GLU A 84 4.59 18.43 12.24
C GLU A 84 3.07 18.52 11.98
N THR A 85 2.65 19.37 11.06
CA THR A 85 1.23 19.65 10.80
C THR A 85 0.79 19.39 9.37
N GLY A 86 1.72 19.12 8.45
CA GLY A 86 1.45 18.96 7.02
C GLY A 86 1.63 17.51 6.53
N CYS A 87 0.79 17.12 5.59
CA CYS A 87 0.86 15.80 4.95
C CYS A 87 0.58 15.92 3.46
N GLN A 88 1.48 15.40 2.64
CA GLN A 88 1.24 15.22 1.22
C GLN A 88 0.40 13.98 1.00
N ILE A 89 -0.67 14.10 0.21
CA ILE A 89 -1.50 12.98 -0.23
C ILE A 89 -1.09 12.58 -1.64
N VAL A 90 -0.71 11.33 -1.79
CA VAL A 90 -0.42 10.68 -3.08
C VAL A 90 -1.53 9.65 -3.33
N VAL A 91 -2.17 9.76 -4.49
CA VAL A 91 -3.25 8.86 -4.92
C VAL A 91 -2.86 8.22 -6.24
N GLN A 92 -2.96 6.90 -6.32
CA GLN A 92 -2.53 6.13 -7.51
C GLN A 92 -1.14 6.57 -8.01
N GLY A 93 -0.21 6.69 -7.06
CA GLY A 93 1.17 7.03 -7.32
C GLY A 93 1.45 8.49 -7.67
N LYS A 94 0.44 9.37 -7.74
CA LYS A 94 0.58 10.78 -8.11
C LYS A 94 0.19 11.70 -6.95
N ARG A 95 0.97 12.74 -6.76
CA ARG A 95 0.65 13.77 -5.75
C ARG A 95 -0.68 14.43 -6.10
N LEU A 96 -1.62 14.37 -5.18
CA LEU A 96 -2.91 15.03 -5.30
C LEU A 96 -2.86 16.43 -4.69
N THR A 97 -2.44 16.55 -3.45
CA THR A 97 -2.43 17.80 -2.68
C THR A 97 -1.59 17.66 -1.40
N THR A 98 -1.36 18.78 -0.73
CA THR A 98 -0.85 18.81 0.64
C THR A 98 -1.94 19.37 1.55
N ILE A 99 -2.19 18.74 2.68
CA ILE A 99 -3.20 19.12 3.66
C ILE A 99 -2.60 19.24 5.06
N LYS A 100 -3.29 19.95 5.93
CA LYS A 100 -3.00 19.89 7.36
C LYS A 100 -3.60 18.62 7.97
N ALA A 101 -2.97 18.11 9.01
CA ALA A 101 -3.40 16.85 9.65
C ALA A 101 -4.87 16.86 10.09
N ASN A 102 -5.38 18.01 10.57
CA ASN A 102 -6.78 18.17 10.96
C ASN A 102 -7.79 18.13 9.82
N GLN A 103 -7.35 18.24 8.57
CA GLN A 103 -8.21 18.22 7.38
C GLN A 103 -8.35 16.81 6.80
N TYR A 104 -7.54 15.85 7.26
CA TYR A 104 -7.50 14.51 6.70
C TYR A 104 -8.85 13.78 6.76
N SER A 105 -9.61 13.95 7.84
CA SER A 105 -10.94 13.33 7.99
C SER A 105 -11.90 13.68 6.84
N ASN A 106 -11.82 14.91 6.33
CA ASN A 106 -12.65 15.38 5.22
C ASN A 106 -12.26 14.75 3.89
N TYR A 107 -10.96 14.42 3.72
CA TYR A 107 -10.45 13.77 2.52
C TYR A 107 -10.66 12.25 2.53
N LYS A 108 -10.72 11.62 3.69
CA LYS A 108 -10.79 10.16 3.85
C LYS A 108 -11.91 9.51 3.00
N LYS A 109 -13.10 10.11 2.99
CA LYS A 109 -14.22 9.61 2.18
C LYS A 109 -13.95 9.67 0.68
N ARG A 110 -13.29 10.74 0.23
CA ARG A 110 -12.93 10.92 -1.20
C ARG A 110 -11.84 9.96 -1.66
N LEU A 111 -10.94 9.58 -0.75
CA LEU A 111 -9.85 8.66 -1.02
C LEU A 111 -10.30 7.20 -1.12
N MET A 112 -11.53 6.88 -0.67
CA MET A 112 -12.07 5.54 -0.74
C MET A 112 -12.38 5.12 -2.19
N GLY A 113 -12.82 6.03 -3.06
CA GLY A 113 -13.10 5.74 -4.46
C GLY A 113 -11.93 5.04 -5.16
N PRO A 114 -10.76 5.67 -5.26
CA PRO A 114 -9.56 5.04 -5.86
C PRO A 114 -9.18 3.68 -5.26
N VAL A 115 -9.47 3.46 -3.97
CA VAL A 115 -9.21 2.17 -3.31
C VAL A 115 -10.18 1.10 -3.79
N LEU A 116 -11.46 1.45 -3.96
CA LEU A 116 -12.52 0.51 -4.36
C LEU A 116 -12.50 0.18 -5.85
N GLU A 117 -11.90 1.03 -6.67
CA GLU A 117 -11.79 0.84 -8.12
C GLU A 117 -10.69 -0.16 -8.52
N ILE A 118 -9.83 -0.56 -7.57
CA ILE A 118 -8.76 -1.51 -7.85
C ILE A 118 -9.34 -2.90 -8.10
N PRO A 119 -9.06 -3.51 -9.27
CA PRO A 119 -9.53 -4.85 -9.55
C PRO A 119 -8.85 -5.86 -8.63
N VAL A 120 -9.62 -6.43 -7.71
CA VAL A 120 -9.17 -7.45 -6.75
C VAL A 120 -9.14 -8.81 -7.46
N THR A 121 -8.28 -8.97 -8.46
CA THR A 121 -8.17 -10.24 -9.18
C THR A 121 -7.17 -11.20 -8.57
N ASP A 122 -6.11 -10.72 -7.89
CA ASP A 122 -5.01 -11.54 -7.41
C ASP A 122 -4.40 -11.04 -6.08
N LEU A 123 -5.21 -10.51 -5.16
CA LEU A 123 -4.70 -9.80 -3.99
C LEU A 123 -4.55 -10.67 -2.74
N PHE A 124 -3.36 -10.61 -2.16
CA PHE A 124 -3.17 -10.78 -0.72
C PHE A 124 -3.21 -9.41 -0.05
N ALA A 125 -4.23 -9.19 0.77
CA ALA A 125 -4.35 -7.95 1.50
C ALA A 125 -3.33 -7.90 2.65
N ALA A 126 -2.53 -6.86 2.63
CA ALA A 126 -1.66 -6.53 3.74
C ALA A 126 -2.35 -5.58 4.71
N ALA A 127 -2.13 -5.83 5.91
CA ALA A 127 -2.13 -5.03 7.15
C ALA A 127 -2.67 -3.59 7.11
N ILE A 128 -3.64 -3.37 7.87
CA ILE A 128 -3.99 -2.07 8.47
C ILE A 128 -3.20 -1.91 9.78
#